data_2159fe63ae49ee6d0510e8ebb22d43fb
#
_entry.id   2159fe63ae49ee6d0510e8ebb22d43fb
#
_cell.length_a   1.000
_cell.length_b   1.000
_cell.length_c   1.000
_cell.angle_alpha   90.00
_cell.angle_beta   90.00
_cell.angle_gamma   90.00
#
_symmetry.space_group_name_H-M   'P 1'
#
loop_
_entity.id
_entity.type
_entity.pdbx_description
1 polymer ?
#
loop_
_entity_poly.entity_id
_entity_poly.type
_entity_poly.pdbx_seq_one_letter_code
_entity_poly.pdbx_strand_id
1 'polypeptide(L)'
;MAEDNKSSLDALSALCKRRGFIYHSSEIYGGMPGFWDYGPLGCELKANVKQAWWQFTVRGRQDVAGLDATIIMHPRIWKASGHLDTFSDPMTMCKDCKKLMRSDQIKDIYEDQKKKPQPKVAGSDFFCPYCGGELTEPKPFNLMFKTVVGPIDDPSNVAYLRPETAQAIFAQFQNVTSTSRMTVPYGIAQMGKSFRNEVTPRNYTFRSREFEQMELEFFIRPDEAVEILYGHVVTLADNPDLSGPTKDDWGWEVWHKYCQPSMYSCTSLSKTTPPR
;
A
#
# COMPACT_ATOMS: atom_id res chain seq x y z
N MET A 1 -28.23 -3.85 4.45
CA MET A 1 -26.90 -3.54 5.05
C MET A 1 -26.01 -2.68 4.13
N ALA A 2 -25.89 -2.92 2.81
CA ALA A 2 -25.04 -2.08 1.93
C ALA A 2 -25.65 -0.70 1.62
N GLU A 3 -26.97 -0.58 1.52
CA GLU A 3 -27.65 0.72 1.30
C GLU A 3 -27.61 1.62 2.54
N ASP A 4 -27.73 1.04 3.74
CA ASP A 4 -27.63 1.79 5.00
C ASP A 4 -26.20 2.36 5.22
N ASN A 5 -25.15 1.61 4.86
CA ASN A 5 -23.78 2.07 4.95
C ASN A 5 -23.45 3.21 3.97
N LYS A 6 -24.04 3.20 2.76
CA LYS A 6 -23.83 4.28 1.78
C LYS A 6 -24.48 5.59 2.23
N SER A 7 -25.72 5.53 2.75
CA SER A 7 -26.40 6.70 3.29
C SER A 7 -25.68 7.29 4.51
N SER A 8 -25.10 6.45 5.36
CA SER A 8 -24.29 6.85 6.50
C SER A 8 -22.99 7.57 6.08
N LEU A 9 -22.30 7.06 5.05
CA LEU A 9 -21.06 7.65 4.55
C LEU A 9 -21.32 9.02 3.87
N ASP A 10 -22.41 9.14 3.11
CA ASP A 10 -22.81 10.39 2.47
C ASP A 10 -23.17 11.46 3.51
N ALA A 11 -23.88 11.09 4.56
CA ALA A 11 -24.19 11.98 5.68
C ALA A 11 -22.93 12.43 6.45
N LEU A 12 -21.98 11.50 6.68
CA LEU A 12 -20.71 11.80 7.30
C LEU A 12 -19.87 12.77 6.44
N SER A 13 -19.79 12.53 5.13
CA SER A 13 -19.08 13.39 4.19
C SER A 13 -19.65 14.82 4.18
N ALA A 14 -20.97 14.93 4.15
CA ALA A 14 -21.65 16.22 4.22
C ALA A 14 -21.40 16.94 5.56
N LEU A 15 -21.38 16.21 6.67
CA LEU A 15 -21.04 16.78 7.98
C LEU A 15 -19.58 17.25 8.00
N CYS A 16 -18.64 16.45 7.54
CA CYS A 16 -17.22 16.80 7.49
C CYS A 16 -16.97 18.07 6.69
N LYS A 17 -17.63 18.22 5.53
CA LYS A 17 -17.54 19.43 4.71
C LYS A 17 -18.09 20.66 5.46
N ARG A 18 -19.31 20.57 5.98
CA ARG A 18 -19.94 21.69 6.70
C ARG A 18 -19.18 22.15 7.94
N ARG A 19 -18.51 21.22 8.62
CA ARG A 19 -17.76 21.50 9.84
C ARG A 19 -16.30 21.87 9.58
N GLY A 20 -15.83 21.86 8.34
CA GLY A 20 -14.47 22.23 8.01
C GLY A 20 -13.44 21.17 8.39
N PHE A 21 -13.79 19.89 8.28
CA PHE A 21 -12.85 18.81 8.44
C PHE A 21 -12.11 18.49 7.14
N ILE A 22 -12.86 18.28 6.05
CA ILE A 22 -12.29 17.84 4.77
C ILE A 22 -13.06 18.46 3.61
N TYR A 23 -12.32 18.91 2.58
CA TYR A 23 -12.82 19.48 1.34
C TYR A 23 -12.27 18.70 0.14
N HIS A 24 -12.95 18.80 -1.00
CA HIS A 24 -12.32 18.41 -2.27
C HIS A 24 -11.14 19.31 -2.59
N SER A 25 -10.01 18.74 -2.94
CA SER A 25 -8.87 19.53 -3.41
C SER A 25 -9.23 20.24 -4.70
N SER A 26 -8.82 21.51 -4.82
CA SER A 26 -9.09 22.36 -5.99
C SER A 26 -10.59 22.52 -6.31
N GLU A 27 -11.44 22.57 -5.30
CA GLU A 27 -12.90 22.60 -5.46
C GLU A 27 -13.40 23.78 -6.29
N ILE A 28 -12.71 24.93 -6.27
CA ILE A 28 -13.03 26.10 -7.09
C ILE A 28 -12.96 25.83 -8.60
N TYR A 29 -12.26 24.78 -9.02
CA TYR A 29 -12.17 24.33 -10.42
C TYR A 29 -12.92 23.00 -10.67
N GLY A 30 -13.86 22.64 -9.78
CA GLY A 30 -14.65 21.42 -9.88
C GLY A 30 -14.10 20.22 -9.10
N GLY A 31 -12.98 20.39 -8.41
CA GLY A 31 -12.35 19.35 -7.61
C GLY A 31 -11.57 18.31 -8.40
N MET A 32 -10.65 17.65 -7.74
CA MET A 32 -9.88 16.52 -8.29
C MET A 32 -10.30 15.22 -7.60
N PRO A 33 -10.78 14.21 -8.33
CA PRO A 33 -11.20 12.94 -7.74
C PRO A 33 -10.06 12.24 -6.98
N GLY A 34 -10.32 11.85 -5.72
CA GLY A 34 -9.35 11.14 -4.89
C GLY A 34 -8.27 12.02 -4.27
N PHE A 35 -8.42 13.35 -4.30
CA PHE A 35 -7.58 14.30 -3.57
C PHE A 35 -8.43 15.12 -2.60
N TRP A 36 -7.93 15.28 -1.39
CA TRP A 36 -8.67 15.88 -0.29
C TRP A 36 -7.79 16.85 0.50
N ASP A 37 -8.34 18.03 0.76
CA ASP A 37 -7.71 19.03 1.61
C ASP A 37 -8.34 18.99 3.02
N TYR A 38 -7.51 19.06 4.04
CA TYR A 38 -7.97 19.11 5.42
C TYR A 38 -8.26 20.57 5.81
N GLY A 39 -9.48 20.84 6.22
CA GLY A 39 -9.89 22.14 6.75
C GLY A 39 -9.40 22.36 8.19
N PRO A 40 -9.76 23.51 8.82
CA PRO A 40 -9.23 23.86 10.15
C PRO A 40 -9.41 22.77 11.21
N LEU A 41 -10.62 22.22 11.36
CA LEU A 41 -10.86 21.14 12.32
C LEU A 41 -10.20 19.82 11.91
N GLY A 42 -10.09 19.57 10.60
CA GLY A 42 -9.40 18.39 10.08
C GLY A 42 -7.90 18.43 10.35
N CYS A 43 -7.27 19.61 10.21
CA CYS A 43 -5.86 19.80 10.54
C CYS A 43 -5.57 19.51 12.01
N GLU A 44 -6.38 20.04 12.93
CA GLU A 44 -6.21 19.82 14.36
C GLU A 44 -6.41 18.35 14.73
N LEU A 45 -7.47 17.72 14.24
CA LEU A 45 -7.70 16.29 14.47
C LEU A 45 -6.55 15.43 13.96
N LYS A 46 -6.09 15.71 12.74
CA LYS A 46 -4.96 15.00 12.12
C LYS A 46 -3.66 15.19 12.90
N ALA A 47 -3.37 16.41 13.32
CA ALA A 47 -2.19 16.72 14.13
C ALA A 47 -2.22 15.96 15.47
N ASN A 48 -3.36 15.93 16.16
CA ASN A 48 -3.54 15.22 17.41
C ASN A 48 -3.34 13.70 17.24
N VAL A 49 -3.91 13.10 16.20
CA VAL A 49 -3.72 11.67 15.89
C VAL A 49 -2.25 11.35 15.62
N LYS A 50 -1.56 12.16 14.79
CA LYS A 50 -0.14 11.99 14.49
C LYS A 50 0.72 12.13 15.74
N GLN A 51 0.45 13.12 16.56
CA GLN A 51 1.18 13.36 17.80
C GLN A 51 0.99 12.20 18.80
N ALA A 52 -0.25 11.74 18.98
CA ALA A 52 -0.55 10.61 19.86
C ALA A 52 0.17 9.34 19.40
N TRP A 53 0.12 9.02 18.10
CA TRP A 53 0.81 7.85 17.57
C TRP A 53 2.33 7.95 17.74
N TRP A 54 2.94 9.11 17.41
CA TRP A 54 4.37 9.32 17.56
C TRP A 54 4.84 9.25 19.00
N GLN A 55 4.04 9.84 19.90
CA GLN A 55 4.32 9.78 21.34
C GLN A 55 4.31 8.35 21.86
N PHE A 56 3.30 7.57 21.46
CA PHE A 56 3.16 6.17 21.88
C PHE A 56 4.22 5.27 21.24
N THR A 57 4.43 5.41 19.91
CA THR A 57 5.24 4.45 19.14
C THR A 57 6.73 4.75 19.24
N VAL A 58 7.14 6.03 19.17
CA VAL A 58 8.55 6.41 19.10
C VAL A 58 9.07 6.92 20.44
N ARG A 59 8.42 7.95 21.00
CA ARG A 59 8.93 8.59 22.22
C ARG A 59 8.70 7.78 23.49
N GLY A 60 7.64 6.98 23.52
CA GLY A 60 7.29 6.12 24.65
C GLY A 60 8.06 4.80 24.69
N ARG A 61 8.92 4.52 23.70
CA ARG A 61 9.65 3.26 23.58
C ARG A 61 11.15 3.54 23.45
N GLN A 62 11.97 2.63 24.00
CA GLN A 62 13.44 2.69 23.87
C GLN A 62 13.96 1.86 22.69
N ASP A 63 13.11 1.00 22.15
CA ASP A 63 13.41 0.05 21.09
C ASP A 63 12.86 0.48 19.72
N VAL A 64 12.51 1.76 19.56
CA VAL A 64 12.02 2.30 18.29
C VAL A 64 12.70 3.63 17.96
N ALA A 65 13.29 3.71 16.77
CA ALA A 65 13.83 4.93 16.20
C ALA A 65 12.84 5.59 15.23
N GLY A 66 12.85 6.92 15.18
CA GLY A 66 12.07 7.67 14.19
C GLY A 66 12.86 7.92 12.90
N LEU A 67 12.18 7.89 11.77
CA LEU A 67 12.71 8.24 10.45
C LEU A 67 11.75 9.20 9.74
N ASP A 68 12.29 10.18 9.03
CA ASP A 68 11.54 11.00 8.07
C ASP A 68 12.27 10.98 6.73
N ALA A 69 11.75 10.20 5.79
CA ALA A 69 12.37 10.00 4.49
C ALA A 69 11.64 10.79 3.39
N THR A 70 12.34 11.02 2.27
CA THR A 70 11.81 11.75 1.12
C THR A 70 10.63 11.03 0.45
N ILE A 71 9.73 11.82 -0.14
CA ILE A 71 8.59 11.33 -0.92
C ILE A 71 9.05 10.80 -2.28
N ILE A 72 9.93 11.56 -2.96
CA ILE A 72 10.50 11.18 -4.25
C ILE A 72 11.71 10.29 -4.00
N MET A 73 11.67 9.09 -4.54
CA MET A 73 12.69 8.07 -4.29
C MET A 73 13.25 7.49 -5.58
N HIS A 74 14.48 6.97 -5.51
CA HIS A 74 15.18 6.41 -6.65
C HIS A 74 14.45 5.18 -7.22
N PRO A 75 14.31 5.05 -8.56
CA PRO A 75 13.57 3.95 -9.20
C PRO A 75 14.04 2.54 -8.80
N ARG A 76 15.32 2.38 -8.48
CA ARG A 76 15.87 1.07 -8.07
C ARG A 76 15.27 0.53 -6.78
N ILE A 77 14.79 1.40 -5.87
CA ILE A 77 14.09 0.97 -4.65
C ILE A 77 12.80 0.26 -5.03
N TRP A 78 12.05 0.85 -5.95
CA TRP A 78 10.77 0.33 -6.43
C TRP A 78 10.93 -0.92 -7.31
N LYS A 79 12.05 -1.01 -8.02
CA LYS A 79 12.42 -2.22 -8.75
C LYS A 79 12.74 -3.36 -7.79
N ALA A 80 13.58 -3.09 -6.78
CA ALA A 80 13.98 -4.09 -5.78
C ALA A 80 12.79 -4.61 -4.96
N SER A 81 11.83 -3.74 -4.62
CA SER A 81 10.61 -4.10 -3.89
C SER A 81 9.51 -4.72 -4.77
N GLY A 82 9.70 -4.78 -6.09
CA GLY A 82 8.75 -5.34 -7.05
C GLY A 82 7.61 -4.39 -7.44
N HIS A 83 7.53 -3.17 -6.89
CA HIS A 83 6.43 -2.23 -7.19
C HIS A 83 6.37 -1.83 -8.66
N LEU A 84 7.50 -1.74 -9.36
CA LEU A 84 7.49 -1.41 -10.78
C LEU A 84 6.93 -2.55 -11.65
N ASP A 85 7.06 -3.79 -11.19
CA ASP A 85 6.68 -4.97 -11.97
C ASP A 85 5.26 -5.47 -11.64
N THR A 86 4.85 -5.39 -10.37
CA THR A 86 3.63 -6.06 -9.89
C THR A 86 2.56 -5.13 -9.32
N PHE A 87 2.91 -3.88 -8.99
CA PHE A 87 1.96 -2.94 -8.40
C PHE A 87 1.09 -2.29 -9.49
N SER A 88 0.23 -3.11 -10.10
CA SER A 88 -0.61 -2.71 -11.22
C SER A 88 -2.01 -3.29 -11.12
N ASP A 89 -2.99 -2.52 -11.62
CA ASP A 89 -4.36 -2.95 -11.82
C ASP A 89 -4.54 -3.40 -13.29
N PRO A 90 -5.20 -4.53 -13.55
CA PRO A 90 -5.53 -4.96 -14.90
C PRO A 90 -6.69 -4.11 -15.44
N MET A 91 -6.41 -3.27 -16.43
CA MET A 91 -7.38 -2.32 -16.98
C MET A 91 -7.88 -2.74 -18.35
N THR A 92 -9.19 -2.64 -18.56
CA THR A 92 -9.84 -2.80 -19.86
C THR A 92 -10.74 -1.62 -20.17
N MET A 93 -10.96 -1.36 -21.44
CA MET A 93 -11.81 -0.29 -21.96
C MET A 93 -12.93 -0.87 -22.83
N CYS A 94 -14.14 -0.39 -22.65
CA CYS A 94 -15.22 -0.74 -23.56
C CYS A 94 -15.03 -0.07 -24.92
N LYS A 95 -15.13 -0.86 -26.00
CA LYS A 95 -15.00 -0.35 -27.38
C LYS A 95 -16.17 0.56 -27.77
N ASP A 96 -17.37 0.33 -27.18
CA ASP A 96 -18.59 1.09 -27.48
C ASP A 96 -18.67 2.38 -26.65
N CYS A 97 -18.79 2.25 -25.33
CA CYS A 97 -19.05 3.38 -24.43
C CYS A 97 -17.77 4.06 -23.91
N LYS A 98 -16.59 3.57 -24.29
CA LYS A 98 -15.26 4.10 -23.94
C LYS A 98 -14.97 4.17 -22.43
N LYS A 99 -15.79 3.53 -21.59
CA LYS A 99 -15.52 3.47 -20.16
C LYS A 99 -14.33 2.58 -19.87
N LEU A 100 -13.41 3.10 -19.06
CA LEU A 100 -12.27 2.39 -18.52
C LEU A 100 -12.67 1.74 -17.19
N MET A 101 -12.27 0.49 -16.95
CA MET A 101 -12.59 -0.25 -15.74
C MET A 101 -11.55 -1.33 -15.45
N ARG A 102 -11.51 -1.80 -14.22
CA ARG A 102 -10.69 -2.95 -13.85
C ARG A 102 -11.32 -4.24 -14.36
N SER A 103 -10.52 -5.06 -15.04
CA SER A 103 -11.02 -6.31 -15.63
C SER A 103 -11.40 -7.36 -14.58
N ASP A 104 -10.72 -7.35 -13.44
CA ASP A 104 -10.99 -8.25 -12.31
C ASP A 104 -12.28 -7.91 -11.53
N GLN A 105 -12.82 -6.69 -11.70
CA GLN A 105 -14.03 -6.22 -11.02
C GLN A 105 -15.28 -6.21 -11.93
N ILE A 106 -15.17 -6.62 -13.18
CA ILE A 106 -16.29 -6.57 -14.15
C ILE A 106 -17.49 -7.33 -13.65
N LYS A 107 -17.28 -8.52 -13.11
CA LYS A 107 -18.35 -9.39 -12.60
C LYS A 107 -19.07 -8.72 -11.43
N ASP A 108 -18.35 -8.21 -10.46
CA ASP A 108 -18.92 -7.53 -9.29
C ASP A 108 -19.70 -6.28 -9.72
N ILE A 109 -19.13 -5.48 -10.63
CA ILE A 109 -19.80 -4.28 -11.17
C ILE A 109 -21.09 -4.67 -11.90
N TYR A 110 -21.09 -5.78 -12.62
CA TYR A 110 -22.29 -6.25 -13.33
C TYR A 110 -23.35 -6.75 -12.37
N GLU A 111 -22.96 -7.47 -11.32
CA GLU A 111 -23.88 -7.98 -10.29
C GLU A 111 -24.55 -6.88 -9.49
N ASP A 112 -23.84 -5.81 -9.17
CA ASP A 112 -24.32 -4.65 -8.41
C ASP A 112 -25.30 -3.76 -9.18
N GLN A 113 -25.48 -3.96 -10.50
CA GLN A 113 -26.34 -3.10 -11.29
C GLN A 113 -27.82 -3.44 -11.18
N LYS A 114 -28.65 -2.41 -10.96
CA LYS A 114 -30.13 -2.53 -10.96
C LYS A 114 -30.70 -2.91 -12.33
N LYS A 115 -30.05 -2.47 -13.42
CA LYS A 115 -30.39 -2.83 -14.80
C LYS A 115 -29.19 -3.48 -15.46
N LYS A 116 -29.25 -4.77 -15.67
CA LYS A 116 -28.19 -5.55 -16.30
C LYS A 116 -28.28 -5.43 -17.82
N PRO A 117 -27.29 -4.85 -18.49
CA PRO A 117 -27.29 -4.79 -19.96
C PRO A 117 -27.12 -6.19 -20.54
N GLN A 118 -27.77 -6.44 -21.68
CA GLN A 118 -27.59 -7.69 -22.42
C GLN A 118 -26.22 -7.69 -23.11
N PRO A 119 -25.49 -8.82 -23.09
CA PRO A 119 -24.25 -8.94 -23.86
C PRO A 119 -24.51 -8.73 -25.34
N LYS A 120 -23.74 -7.85 -25.96
CA LYS A 120 -23.76 -7.66 -27.42
C LYS A 120 -22.78 -8.59 -28.14
N VAL A 121 -21.91 -9.24 -27.39
CA VAL A 121 -20.90 -10.19 -27.88
C VAL A 121 -21.40 -11.59 -27.57
N ALA A 122 -21.73 -12.34 -28.60
CA ALA A 122 -22.26 -13.69 -28.46
C ALA A 122 -21.21 -14.65 -27.86
N GLY A 123 -21.57 -15.41 -26.83
CA GLY A 123 -20.73 -16.46 -26.24
C GLY A 123 -19.57 -15.99 -25.38
N SER A 124 -19.51 -14.72 -24.99
CA SER A 124 -18.49 -14.19 -24.09
C SER A 124 -19.09 -13.75 -22.77
N ASP A 125 -18.54 -14.25 -21.66
CA ASP A 125 -18.83 -13.77 -20.31
C ASP A 125 -18.03 -12.49 -19.96
N PHE A 126 -17.14 -12.04 -20.86
CA PHE A 126 -16.31 -10.86 -20.71
C PHE A 126 -16.83 -9.72 -21.58
N PHE A 127 -17.73 -8.93 -21.05
CA PHE A 127 -18.38 -7.81 -21.72
C PHE A 127 -18.56 -6.61 -20.79
N CYS A 128 -18.81 -5.44 -21.38
CA CYS A 128 -18.99 -4.21 -20.62
C CYS A 128 -20.21 -4.28 -19.69
N PRO A 129 -20.05 -4.15 -18.39
CA PRO A 129 -21.14 -4.22 -17.43
C PRO A 129 -22.12 -3.04 -17.55
N TYR A 130 -21.77 -1.97 -18.27
CA TYR A 130 -22.61 -0.78 -18.44
C TYR A 130 -23.45 -0.77 -19.72
N CYS A 131 -22.96 -1.34 -20.81
CA CYS A 131 -23.66 -1.27 -22.10
C CYS A 131 -23.70 -2.60 -22.87
N GLY A 132 -23.11 -3.68 -22.34
CA GLY A 132 -23.02 -4.97 -23.00
C GLY A 132 -21.99 -5.07 -24.13
N GLY A 133 -21.27 -4.00 -24.42
CA GLY A 133 -20.33 -3.92 -25.54
C GLY A 133 -19.03 -4.71 -25.31
N GLU A 134 -18.26 -4.89 -26.38
CA GLU A 134 -16.98 -5.59 -26.38
C GLU A 134 -15.91 -4.83 -25.56
N LEU A 135 -15.09 -5.57 -24.81
CA LEU A 135 -13.98 -5.05 -24.03
C LEU A 135 -12.65 -5.28 -24.75
N THR A 136 -11.70 -4.37 -24.53
CA THR A 136 -10.32 -4.57 -24.98
C THR A 136 -9.62 -5.61 -24.12
N GLU A 137 -8.54 -6.19 -24.64
CA GLU A 137 -7.63 -7.01 -23.83
C GLU A 137 -7.16 -6.23 -22.58
N PRO A 138 -7.15 -6.85 -21.41
CA PRO A 138 -6.65 -6.22 -20.19
C PRO A 138 -5.18 -5.82 -20.32
N LYS A 139 -4.87 -4.59 -19.92
CA LYS A 139 -3.50 -4.09 -19.85
C LYS A 139 -3.15 -3.70 -18.41
N PRO A 140 -1.96 -4.03 -17.92
CA PRO A 140 -1.53 -3.61 -16.59
C PRO A 140 -1.38 -2.09 -16.54
N PHE A 141 -1.99 -1.46 -15.56
CA PHE A 141 -1.83 -0.04 -15.24
C PHE A 141 -1.08 0.08 -13.92
N ASN A 142 0.17 0.53 -13.96
CA ASN A 142 0.97 0.70 -12.76
C ASN A 142 0.45 1.88 -11.92
N LEU A 143 0.24 1.65 -10.62
CA LEU A 143 -0.32 2.62 -9.68
C LEU A 143 0.72 3.62 -9.14
N MET A 144 1.98 3.54 -9.57
CA MET A 144 3.03 4.48 -9.18
C MET A 144 2.84 5.83 -9.89
N PHE A 145 2.87 6.93 -9.13
CA PHE A 145 3.01 8.25 -9.72
C PHE A 145 4.45 8.46 -10.19
N LYS A 146 4.60 8.77 -11.48
CA LYS A 146 5.85 9.15 -12.12
C LYS A 146 6.08 10.66 -12.03
N THR A 147 7.34 11.06 -11.87
CA THR A 147 7.79 12.45 -12.02
C THR A 147 9.16 12.48 -12.69
N VAL A 148 9.60 13.65 -13.12
CA VAL A 148 10.93 13.88 -13.68
C VAL A 148 11.72 14.76 -12.71
N VAL A 149 12.96 14.40 -12.45
CA VAL A 149 13.87 15.15 -11.60
C VAL A 149 14.88 15.87 -12.48
N GLY A 150 14.90 17.20 -12.38
CA GLY A 150 15.75 18.05 -13.23
C GLY A 150 15.01 18.67 -14.42
N PRO A 151 15.72 19.45 -15.27
CA PRO A 151 15.12 20.29 -16.29
C PRO A 151 14.81 19.55 -17.60
N ILE A 152 15.30 18.32 -17.77
CA ILE A 152 15.19 17.58 -19.04
C ILE A 152 14.32 16.35 -18.78
N ASP A 153 13.27 16.21 -19.61
CA ASP A 153 12.42 15.04 -19.63
C ASP A 153 13.12 13.89 -20.40
N ASP A 154 13.97 13.18 -19.65
CA ASP A 154 14.72 12.03 -20.11
C ASP A 154 14.39 10.81 -19.28
N PRO A 155 14.32 9.60 -19.86
CA PRO A 155 14.07 8.37 -19.12
C PRO A 155 15.02 8.12 -17.93
N SER A 156 16.25 8.62 -17.98
CA SER A 156 17.22 8.53 -16.89
C SER A 156 16.87 9.41 -15.69
N ASN A 157 16.06 10.45 -15.91
CA ASN A 157 15.62 11.41 -14.88
C ASN A 157 14.27 11.06 -14.24
N VAL A 158 13.71 9.91 -14.61
CA VAL A 158 12.44 9.45 -14.04
C VAL A 158 12.62 9.07 -12.58
N ALA A 159 11.76 9.58 -11.74
CA ALA A 159 11.60 9.19 -10.35
C ALA A 159 10.13 8.89 -10.04
N TYR A 160 9.88 8.37 -8.86
CA TYR A 160 8.53 7.98 -8.45
C TYR A 160 8.22 8.55 -7.08
N LEU A 161 6.96 8.98 -6.91
CA LEU A 161 6.42 9.25 -5.59
C LEU A 161 6.15 7.93 -4.89
N ARG A 162 6.51 7.84 -3.62
CA ARG A 162 6.34 6.61 -2.84
C ARG A 162 4.86 6.21 -2.70
N PRO A 163 4.49 4.96 -2.97
CA PRO A 163 3.14 4.44 -2.73
C PRO A 163 2.92 3.99 -1.29
N GLU A 164 4.01 3.86 -0.52
CA GLU A 164 4.04 3.51 0.90
C GLU A 164 5.35 3.97 1.54
N THR A 165 5.43 3.98 2.85
CA THR A 165 6.58 4.49 3.60
C THR A 165 7.58 3.39 3.98
N ALA A 166 7.23 2.12 3.90
CA ALA A 166 8.04 1.00 4.37
C ALA A 166 9.41 0.88 3.68
N GLN A 167 9.50 1.05 2.35
CA GLN A 167 10.76 0.86 1.62
C GLN A 167 11.85 1.81 2.03
N ALA A 168 11.49 3.03 2.46
CA ALA A 168 12.46 3.97 2.98
C ALA A 168 13.07 3.50 4.32
N ILE A 169 12.28 2.83 5.14
CA ILE A 169 12.73 2.22 6.39
C ILE A 169 13.79 1.15 6.09
N PHE A 170 13.49 0.24 5.16
CA PHE A 170 14.45 -0.79 4.76
C PHE A 170 15.71 -0.23 4.12
N ALA A 171 15.58 0.78 3.25
CA ALA A 171 16.72 1.41 2.59
C ALA A 171 17.64 2.14 3.58
N GLN A 172 17.10 2.66 4.67
CA GLN A 172 17.85 3.40 5.70
C GLN A 172 18.20 2.56 6.94
N PHE A 173 17.82 1.28 6.95
CA PHE A 173 18.04 0.39 8.10
C PHE A 173 19.46 0.47 8.64
N GLN A 174 20.46 0.32 7.77
CA GLN A 174 21.87 0.31 8.17
C GLN A 174 22.31 1.67 8.75
N ASN A 175 21.88 2.78 8.16
CA ASN A 175 22.18 4.10 8.64
C ASN A 175 21.58 4.37 10.02
N VAL A 176 20.30 4.00 10.19
CA VAL A 176 19.60 4.16 11.48
C VAL A 176 20.24 3.27 12.55
N THR A 177 20.51 1.99 12.23
CA THR A 177 21.21 1.07 13.16
C THR A 177 22.53 1.64 13.65
N SER A 178 23.36 2.11 12.73
CA SER A 178 24.70 2.62 13.06
C SER A 178 24.66 3.90 13.88
N THR A 179 23.77 4.83 13.52
CA THR A 179 23.68 6.14 14.18
C THR A 179 22.95 6.11 15.52
N SER A 180 21.92 5.29 15.64
CA SER A 180 21.17 5.11 16.89
C SER A 180 21.81 4.12 17.86
N ARG A 181 22.85 3.41 17.41
CA ARG A 181 23.50 2.32 18.17
C ARG A 181 22.52 1.27 18.68
N MET A 182 21.44 1.06 17.94
CA MET A 182 20.45 0.03 18.23
C MET A 182 20.90 -1.33 17.71
N THR A 183 20.50 -2.36 18.41
CA THR A 183 20.71 -3.75 17.98
C THR A 183 19.35 -4.43 17.82
N VAL A 184 19.24 -5.32 16.84
CA VAL A 184 18.03 -6.15 16.66
C VAL A 184 17.81 -7.02 17.92
N PRO A 185 16.60 -7.05 18.50
CA PRO A 185 15.34 -6.55 17.95
C PRO A 185 15.10 -5.05 18.22
N TYR A 186 14.68 -4.30 17.20
CA TYR A 186 14.25 -2.91 17.33
C TYR A 186 13.38 -2.48 16.14
N GLY A 187 12.65 -1.38 16.29
CA GLY A 187 11.77 -0.85 15.27
C GLY A 187 12.25 0.48 14.69
N ILE A 188 11.84 0.73 13.45
CA ILE A 188 11.96 2.05 12.82
C ILE A 188 10.55 2.49 12.41
N ALA A 189 10.15 3.67 12.87
CA ALA A 189 8.83 4.22 12.61
C ALA A 189 8.91 5.48 11.75
N GLN A 190 7.96 5.64 10.85
CA GLN A 190 7.84 6.78 9.98
C GLN A 190 6.38 7.21 9.83
N MET A 191 6.18 8.53 9.70
CA MET A 191 4.92 9.10 9.25
C MET A 191 5.15 9.89 7.98
N GLY A 192 4.20 9.87 7.05
CA GLY A 192 4.32 10.74 5.88
C GLY A 192 3.30 10.45 4.79
N LYS A 193 3.30 11.32 3.80
CA LYS A 193 2.45 11.19 2.63
C LYS A 193 2.91 10.05 1.73
N SER A 194 1.91 9.38 1.16
CA SER A 194 2.06 8.33 0.14
C SER A 194 1.05 8.55 -0.98
N PHE A 195 1.34 7.98 -2.15
CA PHE A 195 0.63 8.31 -3.38
C PHE A 195 0.35 7.05 -4.20
N ARG A 196 -0.91 6.81 -4.50
CA ARG A 196 -1.31 5.69 -5.38
C ARG A 196 -2.22 6.22 -6.47
N ASN A 197 -1.84 6.06 -7.71
CA ASN A 197 -2.62 6.51 -8.87
C ASN A 197 -3.86 5.62 -9.08
N GLU A 198 -4.74 5.64 -8.10
CA GLU A 198 -5.98 4.87 -8.07
C GLU A 198 -6.84 5.15 -9.30
N VAL A 199 -7.25 4.12 -10.01
CA VAL A 199 -8.09 4.25 -11.20
C VAL A 199 -9.48 4.77 -10.82
N THR A 200 -10.07 4.20 -9.79
CA THR A 200 -11.40 4.55 -9.27
C THR A 200 -11.35 4.91 -7.80
N PRO A 201 -10.94 6.15 -7.45
CA PRO A 201 -11.05 6.61 -6.08
C PRO A 201 -12.52 6.67 -5.68
N ARG A 202 -12.86 6.13 -4.50
CA ARG A 202 -14.22 6.03 -4.00
C ARG A 202 -14.22 5.95 -2.48
N ASN A 203 -15.43 5.97 -1.89
CA ASN A 203 -15.60 5.89 -0.45
C ASN A 203 -14.93 7.03 0.30
N TYR A 204 -15.07 8.27 -0.21
CA TYR A 204 -14.55 9.48 0.40
C TYR A 204 -13.02 9.39 0.61
N THR A 205 -12.50 9.64 1.82
CA THR A 205 -11.07 9.58 2.13
C THR A 205 -10.51 8.16 2.28
N PHE A 206 -11.35 7.12 2.31
CA PHE A 206 -10.89 5.74 2.51
C PHE A 206 -10.13 5.16 1.32
N ARG A 207 -10.35 5.71 0.10
CA ARG A 207 -9.60 5.35 -1.09
C ARG A 207 -9.24 6.59 -1.88
N SER A 208 -8.15 7.22 -1.52
CA SER A 208 -7.62 8.46 -2.10
C SER A 208 -6.30 8.20 -2.82
N ARG A 209 -5.93 9.14 -3.70
CA ARG A 209 -4.67 9.09 -4.48
C ARG A 209 -3.49 9.66 -3.70
N GLU A 210 -3.76 10.60 -2.80
CA GLU A 210 -2.79 11.12 -1.84
C GLU A 210 -3.34 10.90 -0.43
N PHE A 211 -2.54 10.31 0.44
CA PHE A 211 -2.93 9.98 1.81
C PHE A 211 -1.70 10.02 2.73
N GLU A 212 -1.90 9.89 4.01
CA GLU A 212 -0.81 9.73 4.98
C GLU A 212 -0.84 8.36 5.60
N GLN A 213 0.36 7.83 5.84
CA GLN A 213 0.58 6.58 6.55
C GLN A 213 1.42 6.84 7.81
N MET A 214 1.21 5.98 8.79
CA MET A 214 2.05 5.85 9.97
C MET A 214 2.44 4.38 10.04
N GLU A 215 3.72 4.08 9.80
CA GLU A 215 4.24 2.72 9.72
C GLU A 215 5.36 2.51 10.72
N LEU A 216 5.39 1.32 11.30
CA LEU A 216 6.46 0.81 12.15
C LEU A 216 6.89 -0.54 11.61
N GLU A 217 8.14 -0.63 11.18
CA GLU A 217 8.79 -1.90 10.82
C GLU A 217 9.64 -2.35 12.01
N PHE A 218 9.30 -3.50 12.57
CA PHE A 218 10.01 -4.05 13.72
C PHE A 218 10.90 -5.20 13.27
N PHE A 219 12.20 -5.03 13.41
CA PHE A 219 13.22 -6.00 12.98
C PHE A 219 13.51 -6.95 14.11
N ILE A 220 13.43 -8.23 13.83
CA ILE A 220 13.68 -9.30 14.78
C ILE A 220 14.72 -10.27 14.21
N ARG A 221 15.35 -11.07 15.07
CA ARG A 221 16.05 -12.28 14.64
C ARG A 221 15.04 -13.40 14.57
N PRO A 222 14.82 -13.98 13.41
CA PRO A 222 13.77 -15.00 13.25
C PRO A 222 13.92 -16.20 14.16
N ASP A 223 15.17 -16.68 14.38
CA ASP A 223 15.48 -17.79 15.28
C ASP A 223 15.15 -17.51 16.75
N GLU A 224 15.60 -16.38 17.25
CA GLU A 224 15.30 -15.98 18.61
C GLU A 224 13.78 -15.89 18.84
N ALA A 225 13.05 -15.36 17.86
CA ALA A 225 11.60 -15.28 17.94
C ALA A 225 10.94 -16.66 17.91
N VAL A 226 11.41 -17.58 17.06
CA VAL A 226 10.93 -18.97 17.02
C VAL A 226 11.26 -19.69 18.31
N GLU A 227 12.47 -19.53 18.84
CA GLU A 227 12.90 -20.15 20.10
C GLU A 227 12.06 -19.67 21.28
N ILE A 228 11.76 -18.37 21.35
CA ILE A 228 10.89 -17.80 22.39
C ILE A 228 9.46 -18.34 22.29
N LEU A 229 8.92 -18.47 21.08
CA LEU A 229 7.52 -18.89 20.89
C LEU A 229 7.32 -20.41 21.01
N TYR A 230 8.28 -21.20 20.59
CA TYR A 230 8.13 -22.65 20.44
C TYR A 230 9.16 -23.47 21.23
N GLY A 231 10.07 -22.81 21.95
CA GLY A 231 11.05 -23.45 22.82
C GLY A 231 12.30 -23.96 22.13
N HIS A 232 12.30 -24.09 20.80
CA HIS A 232 13.48 -24.49 20.00
C HIS A 232 13.35 -24.06 18.55
N VAL A 233 14.46 -23.93 17.88
CA VAL A 233 14.54 -23.72 16.43
C VAL A 233 14.74 -25.08 15.77
N VAL A 234 13.85 -25.45 14.84
CA VAL A 234 14.00 -26.68 14.05
C VAL A 234 15.16 -26.50 13.07
N THR A 235 16.12 -27.41 13.14
CA THR A 235 17.29 -27.44 12.25
C THR A 235 17.16 -28.57 11.23
N LEU A 236 18.07 -28.61 10.24
CA LEU A 236 18.19 -29.77 9.32
C LEU A 236 18.51 -31.08 10.03
N ALA A 237 19.13 -31.00 11.21
CA ALA A 237 19.38 -32.18 12.05
C ALA A 237 18.07 -32.73 12.65
N ASP A 238 17.15 -31.88 12.98
CA ASP A 238 15.84 -32.27 13.53
C ASP A 238 14.86 -32.70 12.44
N ASN A 239 15.02 -32.20 11.22
CA ASN A 239 14.19 -32.57 10.07
C ASN A 239 15.01 -32.58 8.77
N PRO A 240 15.61 -33.72 8.44
CA PRO A 240 16.47 -33.86 7.25
C PRO A 240 15.76 -33.67 5.91
N ASP A 241 14.41 -33.68 5.88
CA ASP A 241 13.61 -33.42 4.68
C ASP A 241 13.40 -31.93 4.42
N LEU A 242 13.86 -31.04 5.32
CA LEU A 242 13.94 -29.63 5.07
C LEU A 242 15.09 -29.33 4.10
N SER A 243 14.80 -29.34 2.80
CA SER A 243 15.65 -28.73 1.78
C SER A 243 15.59 -27.24 1.92
N GLY A 244 16.29 -26.66 2.87
CA GLY A 244 16.23 -25.24 3.16
C GLY A 244 17.57 -24.69 3.62
N PRO A 245 17.69 -23.37 3.79
CA PRO A 245 18.90 -22.74 4.24
C PRO A 245 19.35 -23.29 5.58
N THR A 246 20.65 -23.40 5.75
CA THR A 246 21.29 -23.79 6.99
C THR A 246 21.04 -22.74 8.07
N LYS A 247 21.38 -23.05 9.32
CA LYS A 247 21.32 -22.10 10.44
C LYS A 247 22.03 -20.77 10.14
N ASP A 248 23.03 -20.78 9.27
CA ASP A 248 23.81 -19.62 8.86
C ASP A 248 23.13 -18.81 7.73
N ASP A 249 22.26 -19.44 6.94
CA ASP A 249 21.48 -18.81 5.85
C ASP A 249 20.12 -18.26 6.32
N TRP A 250 19.87 -18.44 7.58
CA TRP A 250 18.68 -18.06 8.30
C TRP A 250 17.36 -18.21 7.63
N GLY A 251 16.91 -19.30 7.73
CA GLY A 251 15.66 -19.84 8.16
C GLY A 251 14.39 -19.08 7.84
N TRP A 252 14.34 -18.23 6.78
CA TRP A 252 13.08 -17.73 6.26
C TRP A 252 12.06 -18.85 6.01
N GLU A 253 12.52 -20.00 5.48
CA GLU A 253 11.64 -21.13 5.24
C GLU A 253 11.17 -21.76 6.55
N VAL A 254 12.06 -21.86 7.52
CA VAL A 254 11.70 -22.32 8.88
C VAL A 254 10.77 -21.33 9.55
N TRP A 255 11.05 -20.04 9.47
CA TRP A 255 10.18 -18.97 9.97
C TRP A 255 8.80 -19.04 9.30
N HIS A 256 8.71 -19.14 7.97
CA HIS A 256 7.45 -19.29 7.25
C HIS A 256 6.67 -20.54 7.61
N LYS A 257 7.34 -21.60 7.94
CA LYS A 257 6.70 -22.85 8.34
C LYS A 257 6.05 -22.74 9.73
N TYR A 258 6.62 -21.92 10.61
CA TYR A 258 6.11 -21.68 11.98
C TYR A 258 5.22 -20.44 12.12
N CYS A 259 5.47 -19.41 11.33
CA CYS A 259 4.57 -18.27 11.20
C CYS A 259 3.44 -18.62 10.24
N GLN A 260 2.47 -19.35 10.72
CA GLN A 260 1.24 -19.65 10.00
C GLN A 260 0.55 -18.38 9.49
N PRO A 261 -0.33 -18.47 8.46
CA PRO A 261 -0.91 -17.35 7.69
C PRO A 261 -1.64 -16.25 8.47
N SER A 262 -1.77 -16.33 9.77
CA SER A 262 -2.37 -15.29 10.60
C SER A 262 -1.49 -14.03 10.77
N MET A 263 -0.20 -14.08 10.38
CA MET A 263 0.71 -12.93 10.38
C MET A 263 0.93 -12.41 8.94
N TYR A 264 -0.08 -11.79 8.37
CA TYR A 264 -0.03 -11.23 7.00
C TYR A 264 1.02 -10.12 6.79
N SER A 265 1.63 -9.59 7.84
CA SER A 265 2.71 -8.60 7.73
C SER A 265 4.07 -9.20 7.35
N CYS A 266 4.28 -10.51 7.54
CA CYS A 266 5.56 -11.16 7.19
C CYS A 266 5.69 -11.48 5.70
N THR A 267 4.61 -11.55 4.94
CA THR A 267 4.65 -11.92 3.51
C THR A 267 5.27 -10.86 2.59
N SER A 268 5.29 -9.60 3.01
CA SER A 268 5.95 -8.53 2.25
C SER A 268 7.48 -8.61 2.33
N LEU A 269 8.02 -9.17 3.40
CA LEU A 269 9.45 -9.32 3.62
C LEU A 269 10.07 -10.54 2.91
N SER A 270 9.24 -11.51 2.50
CA SER A 270 9.71 -12.75 1.85
C SER A 270 10.33 -12.54 0.46
N LYS A 271 10.25 -11.36 -0.12
CA LYS A 271 10.81 -11.04 -1.44
C LYS A 271 12.09 -10.20 -1.40
N THR A 272 12.51 -9.77 -0.23
CA THR A 272 13.78 -9.06 -0.07
C THR A 272 14.80 -10.00 0.53
N THR A 273 15.80 -10.37 -0.25
CA THR A 273 17.00 -11.06 0.26
C THR A 273 17.58 -10.18 1.37
N PRO A 274 17.81 -10.70 2.59
CA PRO A 274 18.44 -9.91 3.65
C PRO A 274 19.80 -9.39 3.15
N PRO A 275 20.21 -8.17 3.49
CA PRO A 275 21.54 -7.71 3.19
C PRO A 275 22.55 -8.62 3.91
N ARG A 276 23.52 -9.13 3.16
CA ARG A 276 24.66 -9.90 3.68
C ARG A 276 25.53 -9.04 4.58
#